data_20876c09b4b913b02400aa08b568e07a
#
_entry.id   20876c09b4b913b02400aa08b568e07a
#
_cell.length_a   1.000
_cell.length_b   1.000
_cell.length_c   1.000
_cell.angle_alpha   90.00
_cell.angle_beta   90.00
_cell.angle_gamma   90.00
#
_symmetry.space_group_name_H-M   'P 1'
#
loop_
_entity.id
_entity.type
_entity.pdbx_description
1 polymer ?
#
loop_
_entity_poly.entity_id
_entity_poly.type
_entity_poly.pdbx_seq_one_letter_code
_entity_poly.pdbx_strand_id
1 'polypeptide(L)'
;MSAMPLSLALTIRSCRPAARRLLPALLVAAGLVACSTPPVYERPAQPVPAHYKQALAATAGGVWQPAQAGQIAAEAPAAWWTLYGDATLNALQAQAASGNQSIALSLARLRAAQAAVASSRASQAPTLGTSASASRARSGSQAADGSSNTRTSSSYSLGLNASWELDLWGRLAGTVDAAQATAQASADDLAAARLSVQASVAQTYFSLRAAEANAQILRETLQAYERSWELTRNRQQAGVASVADVAQAESQYKSTQVQLLEAETTRTQLENALAALLGQAPASFSLPATGTLPQPPVVPAQLPSQLLERRPDIAAAERRVAAANAQIGVAQAAFFPALTLSGTAGYRGSELSNLFNAPNLFWSLGPQLALSLFDGGARTAAVESARAANEQAAATYRQTVLTALQEVEDNLTAATALAQEQQLQTEALAAAQRALEVVSNQYRAGTVGYLNVI
;
A
#
# COMPACT_ATOMS: atom_id res chain seq x y z
N MET A 1 -17.31 -94.20 19.40
CA MET A 1 -18.35 -93.48 18.67
C MET A 1 -17.71 -92.32 17.99
N SER A 2 -17.62 -92.47 16.69
CA SER A 2 -16.93 -91.63 15.68
C SER A 2 -17.50 -90.26 15.54
N ALA A 3 -16.59 -89.25 15.31
CA ALA A 3 -16.95 -88.02 14.62
C ALA A 3 -15.80 -87.63 13.68
N MET A 4 -16.06 -87.68 12.39
CA MET A 4 -15.19 -87.20 11.30
C MET A 4 -15.11 -85.67 11.25
N PRO A 5 -14.00 -85.10 10.88
CA PRO A 5 -13.96 -83.69 10.45
C PRO A 5 -14.04 -83.57 8.93
N LEU A 6 -14.96 -82.74 8.43
CA LEU A 6 -15.04 -82.29 7.04
C LEU A 6 -13.91 -81.25 6.78
N SER A 7 -13.01 -81.59 5.87
CA SER A 7 -12.03 -80.62 5.33
C SER A 7 -12.64 -79.88 4.13
N LEU A 8 -12.82 -78.55 4.26
CA LEU A 8 -13.21 -77.65 3.18
C LEU A 8 -11.91 -77.10 2.51
N ALA A 9 -11.60 -77.68 1.34
CA ALA A 9 -10.49 -77.15 0.52
C ALA A 9 -10.94 -75.86 -0.23
N LEU A 10 -10.43 -74.71 0.20
CA LEU A 10 -10.62 -73.43 -0.46
C LEU A 10 -9.63 -73.35 -1.62
N THR A 11 -10.09 -73.45 -2.85
CA THR A 11 -9.31 -73.26 -4.08
C THR A 11 -9.09 -71.76 -4.29
N ILE A 12 -7.91 -71.22 -3.92
CA ILE A 12 -7.47 -69.83 -4.24
C ILE A 12 -7.05 -69.82 -5.71
N ARG A 13 -7.92 -69.29 -6.56
CA ARG A 13 -7.59 -68.97 -7.95
C ARG A 13 -6.60 -67.77 -7.93
N SER A 14 -5.40 -68.00 -8.41
CA SER A 14 -4.33 -67.02 -8.56
C SER A 14 -4.70 -65.99 -9.64
N CYS A 15 -5.15 -64.82 -9.20
CA CYS A 15 -5.30 -63.64 -10.04
C CYS A 15 -3.97 -62.85 -10.02
N ARG A 16 -2.99 -63.26 -10.80
CA ARG A 16 -1.68 -62.57 -10.94
C ARG A 16 -1.28 -62.52 -12.42
N PRO A 17 -1.60 -61.38 -13.11
CA PRO A 17 -0.48 -60.60 -13.64
C PRO A 17 -0.71 -59.09 -13.72
N ALA A 18 -1.86 -58.53 -13.31
CA ALA A 18 -2.12 -57.07 -13.41
C ALA A 18 -1.33 -56.24 -12.35
N ALA A 19 -1.11 -56.76 -11.15
CA ALA A 19 -0.44 -56.05 -10.07
C ALA A 19 1.06 -55.76 -10.35
N ARG A 20 1.74 -56.62 -11.13
CA ARG A 20 3.17 -56.45 -11.46
C ARG A 20 3.44 -55.34 -12.47
N ARG A 21 2.45 -54.91 -13.25
CA ARG A 21 2.58 -53.80 -14.22
C ARG A 21 2.21 -52.41 -13.62
N LEU A 22 1.51 -52.39 -12.49
CA LEU A 22 1.13 -51.17 -11.78
C LEU A 22 2.23 -50.66 -10.82
N LEU A 23 3.11 -51.54 -10.31
CA LEU A 23 4.16 -51.18 -9.39
C LEU A 23 5.19 -50.21 -9.96
N PRO A 24 5.74 -50.38 -11.20
CA PRO A 24 6.67 -49.39 -11.77
C PRO A 24 5.99 -48.06 -12.10
N ALA A 25 4.71 -48.04 -12.46
CA ALA A 25 3.97 -46.81 -12.70
C ALA A 25 3.71 -46.05 -11.40
N LEU A 26 3.46 -46.74 -10.27
CA LEU A 26 3.30 -46.13 -8.95
C LEU A 26 4.65 -45.60 -8.40
N LEU A 27 5.77 -46.28 -8.65
CA LEU A 27 7.11 -45.86 -8.25
C LEU A 27 7.57 -44.62 -9.06
N VAL A 28 7.25 -44.53 -10.34
CA VAL A 28 7.49 -43.36 -11.17
C VAL A 28 6.60 -42.20 -10.72
N ALA A 29 5.33 -42.43 -10.40
CA ALA A 29 4.42 -41.42 -9.87
C ALA A 29 4.85 -40.91 -8.48
N ALA A 30 5.32 -41.80 -7.60
CA ALA A 30 5.84 -41.39 -6.27
C ALA A 30 7.17 -40.62 -6.35
N GLY A 31 8.04 -40.93 -7.32
CA GLY A 31 9.28 -40.19 -7.60
C GLY A 31 9.03 -38.80 -8.16
N LEU A 32 7.92 -38.57 -8.84
CA LEU A 32 7.54 -37.28 -9.42
C LEU A 32 7.00 -36.29 -8.36
N VAL A 33 6.37 -36.79 -7.29
CA VAL A 33 5.81 -35.94 -6.21
C VAL A 33 6.90 -35.34 -5.31
N ALA A 34 8.09 -35.93 -5.25
CA ALA A 34 9.18 -35.47 -4.38
C ALA A 34 10.01 -34.28 -4.94
N CYS A 35 9.80 -33.87 -6.20
CA CYS A 35 10.69 -32.92 -6.88
C CYS A 35 10.19 -31.50 -7.05
N SER A 36 9.01 -31.11 -6.54
CA SER A 36 8.47 -29.77 -6.72
C SER A 36 7.85 -29.18 -5.46
N THR A 37 8.63 -29.06 -4.39
CA THR A 37 8.20 -28.19 -3.29
C THR A 37 8.64 -26.76 -3.60
N PRO A 38 7.71 -25.82 -3.79
CA PRO A 38 8.08 -24.40 -3.85
C PRO A 38 8.85 -24.05 -2.57
N PRO A 39 9.80 -23.12 -2.61
CA PRO A 39 10.54 -22.71 -1.43
C PRO A 39 9.53 -22.26 -0.36
N VAL A 40 9.68 -22.81 0.85
CA VAL A 40 8.83 -22.43 1.99
C VAL A 40 9.08 -20.96 2.27
N TYR A 41 7.99 -20.19 2.36
CA TYR A 41 8.09 -18.80 2.74
C TYR A 41 8.53 -18.69 4.21
N GLU A 42 9.61 -17.97 4.44
CA GLU A 42 10.06 -17.56 5.77
C GLU A 42 10.09 -16.04 5.83
N ARG A 43 9.47 -15.47 6.87
CA ARG A 43 9.51 -14.03 7.11
C ARG A 43 10.95 -13.59 7.32
N PRO A 44 11.46 -12.57 6.58
CA PRO A 44 12.81 -12.09 6.78
C PRO A 44 13.03 -11.61 8.21
N ALA A 45 14.03 -12.18 8.88
CA ALA A 45 14.38 -11.77 10.24
C ALA A 45 14.89 -10.31 10.22
N GLN A 46 14.38 -9.50 11.14
CA GLN A 46 14.85 -8.17 11.44
C GLN A 46 14.95 -8.01 12.96
N PRO A 47 16.15 -7.73 13.51
CA PRO A 47 16.29 -7.44 14.92
C PRO A 47 15.49 -6.19 15.29
N VAL A 48 14.56 -6.32 16.23
CA VAL A 48 13.80 -5.21 16.78
C VAL A 48 14.27 -4.96 18.21
N PRO A 49 14.67 -3.72 18.58
CA PRO A 49 15.09 -3.42 19.93
C PRO A 49 13.94 -3.63 20.93
N ALA A 50 14.27 -4.08 22.14
CA ALA A 50 13.30 -4.33 23.19
C ALA A 50 12.68 -3.04 23.75
N HIS A 51 13.37 -1.89 23.62
CA HIS A 51 12.97 -0.59 24.15
C HIS A 51 13.32 0.53 23.20
N TYR A 52 12.53 1.60 23.19
CA TYR A 52 12.92 2.87 22.57
C TYR A 52 13.96 3.60 23.43
N LYS A 53 14.83 4.43 22.82
CA LYS A 53 15.84 5.24 23.51
C LYS A 53 15.17 6.28 24.43
N GLN A 54 14.11 6.90 23.93
CA GLN A 54 13.29 7.85 24.67
C GLN A 54 12.15 7.08 25.33
N ALA A 55 12.42 6.52 26.54
CA ALA A 55 11.32 6.16 27.41
C ALA A 55 10.63 7.46 27.81
N LEU A 56 9.41 7.72 27.32
CA LEU A 56 8.56 8.73 27.93
C LEU A 56 8.55 8.45 29.44
N ALA A 57 9.02 9.40 30.25
CA ALA A 57 8.98 9.28 31.69
C ALA A 57 7.57 8.85 32.04
N ALA A 58 7.45 7.71 32.76
CA ALA A 58 6.19 7.08 33.07
C ALA A 58 5.27 8.13 33.73
N THR A 59 4.48 8.81 32.91
CA THR A 59 3.36 9.61 33.41
C THR A 59 2.41 8.62 34.03
N ALA A 60 2.09 8.85 35.29
CA ALA A 60 1.37 7.97 36.17
C ALA A 60 0.20 7.24 35.47
N GLY A 61 0.34 5.92 35.23
CA GLY A 61 -0.74 5.07 34.76
C GLY A 61 -0.44 4.13 33.58
N GLY A 62 0.68 4.24 32.86
CA GLY A 62 0.99 3.37 31.73
C GLY A 62 2.19 2.46 31.99
N VAL A 63 1.94 1.20 32.32
CA VAL A 63 3.00 0.19 32.37
C VAL A 63 3.29 -0.28 30.96
N TRP A 64 4.55 -0.17 30.52
CA TRP A 64 5.03 -0.78 29.29
C TRP A 64 4.83 -2.29 29.35
N GLN A 65 3.97 -2.85 28.50
CA GLN A 65 3.74 -4.30 28.44
C GLN A 65 4.54 -4.90 27.27
N PRO A 66 5.26 -6.03 27.48
CA PRO A 66 5.93 -6.75 26.41
C PRO A 66 4.91 -7.23 25.37
N ALA A 67 5.24 -7.09 24.08
CA ALA A 67 4.43 -7.64 23.01
C ALA A 67 4.36 -9.16 23.12
N GLN A 68 3.17 -9.73 23.22
CA GLN A 68 2.96 -11.15 23.11
C GLN A 68 2.55 -11.48 21.68
N ALA A 69 3.37 -12.28 21.00
CA ALA A 69 3.05 -12.78 19.66
C ALA A 69 1.70 -13.53 19.70
N GLY A 70 0.74 -13.08 18.91
CA GLY A 70 -0.59 -13.69 18.82
C GLY A 70 -1.75 -12.88 19.42
N GLN A 71 -1.51 -11.85 20.21
CA GLN A 71 -2.52 -10.86 20.59
C GLN A 71 -2.46 -9.66 19.65
N ILE A 72 -2.72 -9.88 18.37
CA ILE A 72 -2.92 -8.77 17.43
C ILE A 72 -4.18 -8.05 17.87
N ALA A 73 -3.98 -6.85 18.37
CA ALA A 73 -5.01 -6.05 18.93
C ALA A 73 -6.13 -5.75 17.95
N ALA A 74 -7.26 -6.32 18.21
CA ALA A 74 -8.54 -5.83 17.73
C ALA A 74 -8.86 -4.38 18.17
N GLU A 75 -7.95 -3.67 18.86
CA GLU A 75 -8.24 -2.45 19.60
C GLU A 75 -7.23 -1.30 19.42
N ALA A 76 -6.68 -1.10 18.21
CA ALA A 76 -6.32 0.28 17.90
C ALA A 76 -7.62 0.96 17.43
N PRO A 77 -8.11 2.04 18.06
CA PRO A 77 -9.31 2.71 17.57
C PRO A 77 -9.05 3.10 16.13
N ALA A 78 -9.88 2.55 15.22
CA ALA A 78 -9.82 2.88 13.80
C ALA A 78 -9.94 4.41 13.57
N ALA A 79 -10.30 5.16 14.62
CA ALA A 79 -10.51 6.60 14.66
C ALA A 79 -9.63 7.23 15.78
N TRP A 80 -8.30 7.11 15.67
CA TRP A 80 -7.35 7.65 16.66
C TRP A 80 -7.49 9.17 16.90
N TRP A 81 -7.96 9.92 15.89
CA TRP A 81 -8.19 11.36 15.99
C TRP A 81 -9.33 11.73 16.96
N THR A 82 -10.18 10.80 17.33
CA THR A 82 -11.25 11.04 18.33
C THR A 82 -10.70 11.32 19.74
N LEU A 83 -9.44 10.95 19.99
CA LEU A 83 -8.72 11.28 21.22
C LEU A 83 -8.60 12.80 21.47
N TYR A 84 -8.68 13.62 20.38
CA TYR A 84 -8.65 15.09 20.49
C TYR A 84 -10.00 15.68 20.92
N GLY A 85 -11.10 14.91 20.93
CA GLY A 85 -12.42 15.39 21.32
C GLY A 85 -13.02 16.48 20.43
N ASP A 86 -12.47 16.66 19.20
CA ASP A 86 -12.85 17.73 18.28
C ASP A 86 -13.87 17.23 17.25
N ALA A 87 -15.09 17.75 17.34
CA ALA A 87 -16.20 17.39 16.43
C ALA A 87 -15.95 17.83 14.98
N THR A 88 -15.24 18.96 14.79
CA THR A 88 -14.89 19.45 13.46
C THR A 88 -13.87 18.52 12.79
N LEU A 89 -12.82 18.12 13.51
CA LEU A 89 -11.86 17.14 13.02
C LEU A 89 -12.54 15.82 12.66
N ASN A 90 -13.48 15.35 13.49
CA ASN A 90 -14.23 14.12 13.21
C ASN A 90 -15.03 14.22 11.90
N ALA A 91 -15.69 15.35 11.66
CA ALA A 91 -16.43 15.58 10.43
C ALA A 91 -15.52 15.65 9.19
N LEU A 92 -14.36 16.31 9.30
CA LEU A 92 -13.36 16.39 8.23
C LEU A 92 -12.78 15.01 7.89
N GLN A 93 -12.49 14.19 8.89
CA GLN A 93 -12.01 12.82 8.68
C GLN A 93 -13.05 11.95 7.96
N ALA A 94 -14.32 12.07 8.32
CA ALA A 94 -15.40 11.36 7.63
C ALA A 94 -15.54 11.79 6.16
N GLN A 95 -15.41 13.08 5.87
CA GLN A 95 -15.42 13.60 4.51
C GLN A 95 -14.22 13.11 3.71
N ALA A 96 -13.00 13.16 4.29
CA ALA A 96 -11.79 12.67 3.64
C ALA A 96 -11.88 11.17 3.31
N ALA A 97 -12.44 10.37 4.20
CA ALA A 97 -12.59 8.93 3.99
C ALA A 97 -13.43 8.59 2.75
N SER A 98 -14.40 9.42 2.39
CA SER A 98 -15.27 9.21 1.23
C SER A 98 -14.85 10.01 -0.03
N GLY A 99 -14.23 11.18 0.14
CA GLY A 99 -13.93 12.11 -0.95
C GLY A 99 -12.48 12.06 -1.46
N ASN A 100 -11.54 11.54 -0.67
CA ASN A 100 -10.12 11.64 -1.01
C ASN A 100 -9.73 10.75 -2.20
N GLN A 101 -9.09 11.35 -3.21
CA GLN A 101 -8.75 10.67 -4.46
C GLN A 101 -7.58 9.69 -4.30
N SER A 102 -6.69 9.87 -3.32
CA SER A 102 -5.61 8.91 -3.06
C SER A 102 -6.16 7.60 -2.46
N ILE A 103 -7.18 7.68 -1.62
CA ILE A 103 -7.90 6.51 -1.10
C ILE A 103 -8.64 5.82 -2.26
N ALA A 104 -9.34 6.58 -3.12
CA ALA A 104 -10.03 6.03 -4.29
C ALA A 104 -9.06 5.33 -5.25
N LEU A 105 -7.88 5.91 -5.51
CA LEU A 105 -6.82 5.30 -6.31
C LEU A 105 -6.35 3.98 -5.71
N SER A 106 -6.07 3.94 -4.39
CA SER A 106 -5.61 2.71 -3.71
C SER A 106 -6.69 1.63 -3.71
N LEU A 107 -7.97 2.01 -3.58
CA LEU A 107 -9.10 1.08 -3.72
C LEU A 107 -9.20 0.49 -5.13
N ALA A 108 -8.99 1.32 -6.16
CA ALA A 108 -8.97 0.85 -7.55
C ALA A 108 -7.81 -0.13 -7.81
N ARG A 109 -6.62 0.14 -7.24
CA ARG A 109 -5.47 -0.78 -7.29
C ARG A 109 -5.77 -2.12 -6.63
N LEU A 110 -6.41 -2.12 -5.46
CA LEU A 110 -6.85 -3.35 -4.80
C LEU A 110 -7.81 -4.16 -5.69
N ARG A 111 -8.81 -3.51 -6.31
CA ARG A 111 -9.73 -4.18 -7.23
C ARG A 111 -9.01 -4.77 -8.44
N ALA A 112 -8.04 -4.06 -9.00
CA ALA A 112 -7.21 -4.56 -10.09
C ALA A 112 -6.39 -5.79 -9.67
N ALA A 113 -5.78 -5.78 -8.48
CA ALA A 113 -5.05 -6.93 -7.94
C ALA A 113 -5.97 -8.13 -7.68
N GLN A 114 -7.18 -7.92 -7.16
CA GLN A 114 -8.19 -8.98 -6.99
C GLN A 114 -8.62 -9.58 -8.34
N ALA A 115 -8.80 -8.76 -9.38
CA ALA A 115 -9.07 -9.23 -10.73
C ALA A 115 -7.90 -10.04 -11.31
N ALA A 116 -6.65 -9.65 -11.01
CA ALA A 116 -5.47 -10.44 -11.39
C ALA A 116 -5.44 -11.82 -10.71
N VAL A 117 -5.86 -11.94 -9.45
CA VAL A 117 -6.05 -13.24 -8.78
C VAL A 117 -7.09 -14.09 -9.52
N ALA A 118 -8.22 -13.51 -9.89
CA ALA A 118 -9.26 -14.24 -10.64
C ALA A 118 -8.74 -14.71 -12.00
N SER A 119 -7.98 -13.86 -12.72
CA SER A 119 -7.33 -14.19 -13.99
C SER A 119 -6.31 -15.33 -13.82
N SER A 120 -5.47 -15.28 -12.78
CA SER A 120 -4.51 -16.35 -12.48
C SER A 120 -5.20 -17.67 -12.16
N ARG A 121 -6.30 -17.65 -11.39
CA ARG A 121 -7.12 -18.84 -11.11
C ARG A 121 -7.78 -19.40 -12.37
N ALA A 122 -8.23 -18.53 -13.28
CA ALA A 122 -8.82 -18.97 -14.55
C ALA A 122 -7.81 -19.75 -15.41
N SER A 123 -6.51 -19.48 -15.29
CA SER A 123 -5.46 -20.24 -15.98
C SER A 123 -5.34 -21.69 -15.52
N GLN A 124 -5.89 -22.07 -14.37
CA GLN A 124 -5.96 -23.45 -13.89
C GLN A 124 -7.14 -24.23 -14.48
N ALA A 125 -8.09 -23.54 -15.12
CA ALA A 125 -9.27 -24.15 -15.73
C ALA A 125 -9.05 -24.39 -17.23
N PRO A 126 -9.77 -25.36 -17.84
CA PRO A 126 -9.77 -25.54 -19.30
C PRO A 126 -10.26 -24.27 -20.02
N THR A 127 -9.63 -23.93 -21.12
CA THR A 127 -10.11 -22.92 -22.06
C THR A 127 -10.86 -23.58 -23.21
N LEU A 128 -11.97 -22.98 -23.62
CA LEU A 128 -12.77 -23.40 -24.76
C LEU A 128 -12.88 -22.20 -25.71
N GLY A 129 -12.41 -22.42 -26.94
CA GLY A 129 -12.48 -21.43 -28.00
C GLY A 129 -13.24 -22.01 -29.21
N THR A 130 -13.73 -21.11 -30.06
CA THR A 130 -14.25 -21.44 -31.38
C THR A 130 -13.44 -20.75 -32.46
N SER A 131 -13.28 -21.42 -33.60
CA SER A 131 -12.60 -20.90 -34.77
C SER A 131 -13.40 -21.19 -36.04
N ALA A 132 -13.53 -20.18 -36.88
CA ALA A 132 -14.09 -20.32 -38.22
C ALA A 132 -13.08 -19.78 -39.23
N SER A 133 -12.83 -20.55 -40.29
CA SER A 133 -11.94 -20.10 -41.34
C SER A 133 -12.47 -20.45 -42.74
N ALA A 134 -12.25 -19.56 -43.68
CA ALA A 134 -12.48 -19.81 -45.10
C ALA A 134 -11.22 -19.41 -45.84
N SER A 135 -10.69 -20.31 -46.66
CA SER A 135 -9.49 -20.00 -47.46
C SER A 135 -9.67 -20.56 -48.89
N ARG A 136 -9.11 -19.83 -49.87
CA ARG A 136 -9.00 -20.30 -51.26
C ARG A 136 -7.55 -20.16 -51.66
N ALA A 137 -6.91 -21.28 -51.96
CA ALA A 137 -5.49 -21.32 -52.25
C ALA A 137 -5.29 -21.94 -53.66
N ARG A 138 -4.35 -21.41 -54.40
CA ARG A 138 -3.87 -22.01 -55.65
C ARG A 138 -2.46 -22.54 -55.40
N SER A 139 -2.28 -23.81 -55.53
CA SER A 139 -0.97 -24.47 -55.48
C SER A 139 -0.57 -24.97 -56.87
N GLY A 140 0.66 -24.70 -57.25
CA GLY A 140 1.28 -25.27 -58.44
C GLY A 140 2.37 -26.24 -58.04
N SER A 141 2.40 -27.42 -58.66
CA SER A 141 3.52 -28.34 -58.57
C SER A 141 4.08 -28.57 -59.98
N GLN A 142 5.40 -28.54 -60.09
CA GLN A 142 6.10 -28.90 -61.31
C GLN A 142 6.58 -30.37 -61.15
N ALA A 143 6.15 -31.22 -62.06
CA ALA A 143 6.59 -32.60 -62.06
C ALA A 143 7.98 -32.71 -62.72
N ALA A 144 8.71 -33.79 -62.44
CA ALA A 144 10.05 -34.00 -63.00
C ALA A 144 10.12 -34.09 -64.56
N ASP A 145 8.95 -34.31 -65.16
CA ASP A 145 8.79 -34.32 -66.61
C ASP A 145 8.55 -32.90 -67.26
N GLY A 146 8.62 -31.83 -66.39
CA GLY A 146 8.42 -30.45 -66.85
C GLY A 146 6.96 -30.02 -66.96
N SER A 147 6.00 -30.90 -66.66
CA SER A 147 4.57 -30.56 -66.64
C SER A 147 4.22 -29.77 -65.38
N SER A 148 3.51 -28.65 -65.51
CA SER A 148 3.02 -27.84 -64.38
C SER A 148 1.54 -28.15 -64.12
N ASN A 149 1.21 -28.63 -62.95
CA ASN A 149 -0.18 -28.83 -62.54
C ASN A 149 -0.55 -27.75 -61.48
N THR A 150 -1.54 -26.95 -61.78
CA THR A 150 -2.06 -25.92 -60.88
C THR A 150 -3.46 -26.33 -60.43
N ARG A 151 -3.63 -26.42 -59.10
CA ARG A 151 -4.92 -26.72 -58.48
C ARG A 151 -5.37 -25.56 -57.60
N THR A 152 -6.58 -25.11 -57.79
CA THR A 152 -7.24 -24.17 -56.89
C THR A 152 -8.16 -24.96 -55.96
N SER A 153 -7.98 -24.83 -54.66
CA SER A 153 -8.82 -25.45 -53.64
C SER A 153 -9.40 -24.43 -52.70
N SER A 154 -10.65 -24.62 -52.33
CA SER A 154 -11.28 -23.89 -51.22
C SER A 154 -11.30 -24.78 -49.98
N SER A 155 -11.14 -24.20 -48.81
CA SER A 155 -11.27 -24.91 -47.53
C SER A 155 -12.08 -24.05 -46.56
N TYR A 156 -13.10 -24.64 -46.01
CA TYR A 156 -13.96 -24.06 -44.99
C TYR A 156 -13.82 -24.90 -43.71
N SER A 157 -13.65 -24.28 -42.56
CA SER A 157 -13.63 -24.99 -41.30
C SER A 157 -14.35 -24.21 -40.21
N LEU A 158 -15.09 -24.92 -39.37
CA LEU A 158 -15.70 -24.45 -38.16
C LEU A 158 -15.34 -25.45 -37.06
N GLY A 159 -14.68 -24.98 -36.01
CA GLY A 159 -14.20 -25.89 -34.96
C GLY A 159 -14.30 -25.29 -33.55
N LEU A 160 -14.36 -26.18 -32.59
CA LEU A 160 -14.16 -25.91 -31.18
C LEU A 160 -12.79 -26.42 -30.77
N ASN A 161 -12.06 -25.62 -30.00
CA ASN A 161 -10.74 -25.98 -29.49
C ASN A 161 -10.80 -25.89 -27.96
N ALA A 162 -10.41 -26.96 -27.29
CA ALA A 162 -10.24 -27.00 -25.83
C ALA A 162 -8.74 -27.16 -25.52
N SER A 163 -8.25 -26.43 -24.52
CA SER A 163 -6.89 -26.57 -24.01
C SER A 163 -6.87 -26.44 -22.50
N TRP A 164 -6.15 -27.34 -21.84
CA TRP A 164 -6.00 -27.34 -20.40
C TRP A 164 -4.58 -27.76 -20.01
N GLU A 165 -3.85 -26.90 -19.31
CA GLU A 165 -2.57 -27.24 -18.71
C GLU A 165 -2.83 -27.89 -17.34
N LEU A 166 -2.35 -29.13 -17.18
CA LEU A 166 -2.40 -29.81 -15.88
C LEU A 166 -1.19 -29.38 -15.04
N ASP A 167 -1.47 -28.73 -13.93
CA ASP A 167 -0.44 -28.17 -13.04
C ASP A 167 0.17 -29.25 -12.14
N LEU A 168 1.02 -30.09 -12.71
CA LEU A 168 1.69 -31.18 -11.98
C LEU A 168 2.83 -30.68 -11.09
N TRP A 169 3.41 -29.54 -11.42
CA TRP A 169 4.62 -28.98 -10.79
C TRP A 169 4.36 -27.72 -9.96
N GLY A 170 3.11 -27.33 -9.85
CA GLY A 170 2.71 -26.14 -9.07
C GLY A 170 3.04 -24.80 -9.71
N ARG A 171 3.32 -24.74 -11.02
CA ARG A 171 3.59 -23.50 -11.74
C ARG A 171 2.40 -22.54 -11.72
N LEU A 172 1.22 -23.04 -12.06
CA LEU A 172 -0.01 -22.25 -12.05
C LEU A 172 -0.47 -21.94 -10.63
N ALA A 173 -0.37 -22.92 -9.72
CA ALA A 173 -0.65 -22.71 -8.29
C ALA A 173 0.26 -21.61 -7.70
N GLY A 174 1.58 -21.68 -7.94
CA GLY A 174 2.54 -20.65 -7.50
C GLY A 174 2.24 -19.26 -8.10
N THR A 175 1.74 -19.20 -9.34
CA THR A 175 1.30 -17.93 -9.94
C THR A 175 0.07 -17.36 -9.22
N VAL A 176 -0.88 -18.22 -8.82
CA VAL A 176 -2.05 -17.83 -8.02
C VAL A 176 -1.61 -17.36 -6.64
N ASP A 177 -0.69 -18.07 -5.98
CA ASP A 177 -0.18 -17.69 -4.65
C ASP A 177 0.53 -16.31 -4.69
N ALA A 178 1.36 -16.08 -5.71
CA ALA A 178 2.00 -14.78 -5.92
C ALA A 178 0.98 -13.65 -6.15
N ALA A 179 -0.05 -13.91 -6.96
CA ALA A 179 -1.13 -12.95 -7.20
C ALA A 179 -1.94 -12.68 -5.92
N GLN A 180 -2.22 -13.70 -5.11
CA GLN A 180 -2.94 -13.55 -3.83
C GLN A 180 -2.12 -12.72 -2.83
N ALA A 181 -0.81 -13.00 -2.68
CA ALA A 181 0.07 -12.21 -1.84
C ALA A 181 0.15 -10.74 -2.30
N THR A 182 0.16 -10.50 -3.62
CA THR A 182 0.12 -9.16 -4.20
C THR A 182 -1.22 -8.46 -3.91
N ALA A 183 -2.34 -9.16 -3.95
CA ALA A 183 -3.64 -8.61 -3.61
C ALA A 183 -3.75 -8.28 -2.10
N GLN A 184 -3.16 -9.11 -1.23
CA GLN A 184 -3.03 -8.83 0.20
C GLN A 184 -2.18 -7.57 0.43
N ALA A 185 -1.01 -7.46 -0.22
CA ALA A 185 -0.19 -6.26 -0.17
C ALA A 185 -0.96 -5.00 -0.60
N SER A 186 -1.79 -5.10 -1.64
CA SER A 186 -2.63 -3.98 -2.10
C SER A 186 -3.74 -3.61 -1.11
N ALA A 187 -4.24 -4.57 -0.32
CA ALA A 187 -5.19 -4.29 0.76
C ALA A 187 -4.52 -3.53 1.90
N ASP A 188 -3.30 -3.94 2.26
CA ASP A 188 -2.49 -3.26 3.27
C ASP A 188 -2.05 -1.86 2.79
N ASP A 189 -1.72 -1.69 1.49
CA ASP A 189 -1.47 -0.38 0.88
C ASP A 189 -2.67 0.56 0.97
N LEU A 190 -3.89 0.05 0.80
CA LEU A 190 -5.10 0.84 1.00
C LEU A 190 -5.26 1.27 2.47
N ALA A 191 -4.94 0.39 3.41
CA ALA A 191 -4.95 0.74 4.83
C ALA A 191 -3.89 1.80 5.15
N ALA A 192 -2.68 1.67 4.61
CA ALA A 192 -1.60 2.66 4.73
C ALA A 192 -1.99 4.02 4.13
N ALA A 193 -2.60 4.02 2.94
CA ALA A 193 -3.08 5.25 2.30
C ALA A 193 -4.16 5.95 3.14
N ARG A 194 -5.08 5.20 3.74
CA ARG A 194 -6.08 5.75 4.65
C ARG A 194 -5.43 6.39 5.87
N LEU A 195 -4.51 5.70 6.52
CA LEU A 195 -3.78 6.22 7.68
C LEU A 195 -3.00 7.49 7.33
N SER A 196 -2.32 7.50 6.19
CA SER A 196 -1.58 8.68 5.71
C SER A 196 -2.48 9.88 5.44
N VAL A 197 -3.64 9.67 4.80
CA VAL A 197 -4.63 10.74 4.56
C VAL A 197 -5.20 11.24 5.89
N GLN A 198 -5.54 10.37 6.82
CA GLN A 198 -6.02 10.73 8.16
C GLN A 198 -4.99 11.58 8.91
N ALA A 199 -3.72 11.19 8.88
CA ALA A 199 -2.64 11.95 9.49
C ALA A 199 -2.47 13.32 8.82
N SER A 200 -2.51 13.38 7.48
CA SER A 200 -2.39 14.64 6.73
C SER A 200 -3.55 15.60 7.02
N VAL A 201 -4.79 15.09 7.11
CA VAL A 201 -5.97 15.90 7.48
C VAL A 201 -5.81 16.46 8.87
N ALA A 202 -5.42 15.66 9.85
CA ALA A 202 -5.23 16.12 11.23
C ALA A 202 -4.09 17.16 11.32
N GLN A 203 -2.96 16.89 10.70
CA GLN A 203 -1.82 17.81 10.69
C GLN A 203 -2.18 19.15 10.03
N THR A 204 -2.81 19.12 8.87
CA THR A 204 -3.23 20.34 8.16
C THR A 204 -4.28 21.11 8.96
N TYR A 205 -5.21 20.40 9.59
CA TYR A 205 -6.22 21.01 10.47
C TYR A 205 -5.58 21.72 11.68
N PHE A 206 -4.67 21.06 12.40
CA PHE A 206 -4.00 21.68 13.54
C PHE A 206 -3.08 22.84 13.12
N SER A 207 -2.40 22.72 11.97
CA SER A 207 -1.63 23.83 11.41
C SER A 207 -2.52 25.03 11.05
N LEU A 208 -3.72 24.77 10.53
CA LEU A 208 -4.72 25.81 10.25
C LEU A 208 -5.18 26.51 11.54
N ARG A 209 -5.48 25.76 12.60
CA ARG A 209 -5.85 26.32 13.90
C ARG A 209 -4.71 27.12 14.53
N ALA A 210 -3.46 26.66 14.39
CA ALA A 210 -2.28 27.41 14.83
C ALA A 210 -2.09 28.72 14.05
N ALA A 211 -2.30 28.70 12.73
CA ALA A 211 -2.25 29.92 11.90
C ALA A 211 -3.36 30.93 12.29
N GLU A 212 -4.56 30.45 12.62
CA GLU A 212 -5.66 31.29 13.12
C GLU A 212 -5.32 31.94 14.45
N ALA A 213 -4.76 31.19 15.40
CA ALA A 213 -4.32 31.71 16.68
C ALA A 213 -3.20 32.77 16.52
N ASN A 214 -2.23 32.49 15.63
CA ASN A 214 -1.17 33.43 15.31
C ASN A 214 -1.72 34.73 14.68
N ALA A 215 -2.64 34.61 13.72
CA ALA A 215 -3.28 35.78 13.11
C ALA A 215 -4.08 36.61 14.14
N GLN A 216 -4.70 35.95 15.11
CA GLN A 216 -5.40 36.66 16.21
C GLN A 216 -4.42 37.44 17.09
N ILE A 217 -3.30 36.84 17.49
CA ILE A 217 -2.25 37.52 18.26
C ILE A 217 -1.71 38.70 17.48
N LEU A 218 -1.46 38.56 16.17
CA LEU A 218 -0.97 39.64 15.31
C LEU A 218 -1.99 40.78 15.17
N ARG A 219 -3.30 40.51 15.13
CA ARG A 219 -4.36 41.53 15.13
C ARG A 219 -4.34 42.34 16.43
N GLU A 220 -4.23 41.68 17.57
CA GLU A 220 -4.16 42.32 18.88
C GLU A 220 -2.87 43.13 19.02
N THR A 221 -1.75 42.60 18.55
CA THR A 221 -0.45 43.31 18.51
C THR A 221 -0.49 44.52 17.60
N LEU A 222 -1.13 44.40 16.41
CA LEU A 222 -1.29 45.51 15.47
C LEU A 222 -2.09 46.67 16.09
N GLN A 223 -3.17 46.35 16.80
CA GLN A 223 -3.95 47.38 17.53
C GLN A 223 -3.14 48.05 18.64
N ALA A 224 -2.24 47.30 19.30
CA ALA A 224 -1.36 47.86 20.32
C ALA A 224 -0.31 48.81 19.69
N TYR A 225 0.29 48.41 18.58
CA TYR A 225 1.27 49.25 17.87
C TYR A 225 0.65 50.48 17.19
N GLU A 226 -0.57 50.36 16.67
CA GLU A 226 -1.31 51.51 16.15
C GLU A 226 -1.52 52.58 17.22
N ARG A 227 -2.03 52.17 18.41
CA ARG A 227 -2.18 53.10 19.55
C ARG A 227 -0.87 53.66 20.01
N SER A 228 0.21 52.92 20.00
CA SER A 228 1.53 53.36 20.38
C SER A 228 2.11 54.40 19.37
N TRP A 229 1.93 54.14 18.07
CA TRP A 229 2.29 55.08 17.00
C TRP A 229 1.53 56.38 17.11
N GLU A 230 0.20 56.34 17.30
CA GLU A 230 -0.62 57.55 17.53
C GLU A 230 -0.18 58.34 18.76
N LEU A 231 0.07 57.65 19.87
CA LEU A 231 0.58 58.30 21.10
C LEU A 231 1.93 58.98 20.84
N THR A 232 2.89 58.32 20.18
CA THR A 232 4.21 58.85 19.88
C THR A 232 4.11 60.04 18.92
N ARG A 233 3.22 60.00 17.93
CA ARG A 233 2.94 61.08 17.02
C ARG A 233 2.38 62.32 17.76
N ASN A 234 1.43 62.13 18.68
CA ASN A 234 0.86 63.20 19.50
C ASN A 234 1.93 63.85 20.42
N ARG A 235 2.81 63.02 21.00
CA ARG A 235 3.94 63.50 21.82
C ARG A 235 4.96 64.29 20.99
N GLN A 236 5.21 63.90 19.76
CA GLN A 236 6.09 64.63 18.84
C GLN A 236 5.51 66.00 18.49
N GLN A 237 4.20 66.07 18.22
CA GLN A 237 3.50 67.34 17.99
C GLN A 237 3.56 68.25 19.20
N ALA A 238 3.55 67.71 20.41
CA ALA A 238 3.75 68.47 21.66
C ALA A 238 5.22 68.78 21.97
N GLY A 239 6.17 68.41 21.10
CA GLY A 239 7.61 68.67 21.29
C GLY A 239 8.30 67.72 22.29
N VAL A 240 7.67 66.64 22.73
CA VAL A 240 8.18 65.73 23.79
C VAL A 240 8.77 64.45 23.24
N ALA A 241 8.57 64.11 21.94
CA ALA A 241 9.17 62.96 21.27
C ALA A 241 9.91 63.40 19.99
N SER A 242 10.88 62.61 19.54
CA SER A 242 11.64 62.89 18.33
C SER A 242 10.89 62.40 17.07
N VAL A 243 11.26 62.94 15.90
CA VAL A 243 10.78 62.43 14.60
C VAL A 243 11.24 60.97 14.38
N ALA A 244 12.42 60.61 14.91
CA ALA A 244 12.95 59.25 14.84
C ALA A 244 12.06 58.24 15.62
N ASP A 245 11.53 58.64 16.79
CA ASP A 245 10.60 57.79 17.57
C ASP A 245 9.31 57.51 16.81
N VAL A 246 8.77 58.54 16.10
CA VAL A 246 7.57 58.38 15.27
C VAL A 246 7.83 57.44 14.10
N ALA A 247 8.95 57.62 13.38
CA ALA A 247 9.32 56.77 12.26
C ALA A 247 9.54 55.31 12.71
N GLN A 248 10.14 55.10 13.88
CA GLN A 248 10.32 53.77 14.46
C GLN A 248 8.97 53.09 14.82
N ALA A 249 8.08 53.84 15.47
CA ALA A 249 6.74 53.35 15.80
C ALA A 249 5.92 53.00 14.55
N GLU A 250 6.02 53.85 13.52
CA GLU A 250 5.38 53.61 12.22
C GLU A 250 5.95 52.35 11.53
N SER A 251 7.27 52.20 11.52
CA SER A 251 7.94 51.01 10.97
C SER A 251 7.46 49.75 11.63
N GLN A 252 7.36 49.72 12.97
CA GLN A 252 6.85 48.56 13.72
C GLN A 252 5.39 48.24 13.40
N TYR A 253 4.52 49.25 13.34
CA TYR A 253 3.13 49.10 12.93
C TYR A 253 3.03 48.54 11.53
N LYS A 254 3.79 49.08 10.55
CA LYS A 254 3.76 48.58 9.16
C LYS A 254 4.31 47.16 9.02
N SER A 255 5.41 46.88 9.73
CA SER A 255 5.98 45.53 9.78
C SER A 255 4.97 44.48 10.30
N THR A 256 4.24 44.81 11.35
CA THR A 256 3.18 43.93 11.90
C THR A 256 2.00 43.77 10.94
N GLN A 257 1.65 44.80 10.16
CA GLN A 257 0.66 44.65 9.08
C GLN A 257 1.07 43.62 8.03
N VAL A 258 2.36 43.62 7.64
CA VAL A 258 2.91 42.61 6.69
C VAL A 258 2.82 41.22 7.31
N GLN A 259 3.24 41.07 8.57
CA GLN A 259 3.16 39.73 9.24
C GLN A 259 1.73 39.22 9.34
N LEU A 260 0.74 40.09 9.58
CA LEU A 260 -0.67 39.69 9.59
C LEU A 260 -1.14 39.23 8.23
N LEU A 261 -0.78 39.89 7.14
CA LEU A 261 -1.12 39.47 5.77
C LEU A 261 -0.48 38.12 5.42
N GLU A 262 0.76 37.89 5.87
CA GLU A 262 1.44 36.61 5.70
C GLU A 262 0.75 35.47 6.48
N ALA A 263 0.33 35.73 7.72
CA ALA A 263 -0.41 34.77 8.53
C ALA A 263 -1.79 34.44 7.93
N GLU A 264 -2.51 35.43 7.41
CA GLU A 264 -3.80 35.24 6.72
C GLU A 264 -3.64 34.50 5.38
N THR A 265 -2.54 34.76 4.66
CA THR A 265 -2.19 34.01 3.45
C THR A 265 -1.91 32.55 3.78
N THR A 266 -1.13 32.29 4.84
CA THR A 266 -0.81 30.93 5.32
C THR A 266 -2.08 30.18 5.71
N ARG A 267 -2.97 30.84 6.44
CA ARG A 267 -4.29 30.27 6.79
C ARG A 267 -5.07 29.83 5.55
N THR A 268 -5.14 30.71 4.54
CA THR A 268 -5.85 30.43 3.30
C THR A 268 -5.23 29.26 2.53
N GLN A 269 -3.90 29.18 2.48
CA GLN A 269 -3.19 28.06 1.86
C GLN A 269 -3.49 26.74 2.56
N LEU A 270 -3.50 26.72 3.90
CA LEU A 270 -3.84 25.54 4.68
C LEU A 270 -5.32 25.12 4.50
N GLU A 271 -6.24 26.09 4.40
CA GLU A 271 -7.65 25.82 4.09
C GLU A 271 -7.82 25.19 2.69
N ASN A 272 -7.09 25.71 1.70
CA ASN A 272 -7.05 25.13 0.35
C ASN A 272 -6.46 23.72 0.32
N ALA A 273 -5.40 23.47 1.09
CA ALA A 273 -4.80 22.15 1.22
C ALA A 273 -5.76 21.16 1.88
N LEU A 274 -6.49 21.60 2.91
CA LEU A 274 -7.51 20.81 3.57
C LEU A 274 -8.64 20.44 2.60
N ALA A 275 -9.14 21.41 1.82
CA ALA A 275 -10.16 21.17 0.78
C ALA A 275 -9.71 20.08 -0.21
N ALA A 276 -8.46 20.14 -0.68
CA ALA A 276 -7.89 19.14 -1.59
C ALA A 276 -7.83 17.74 -0.93
N LEU A 277 -7.46 17.65 0.35
CA LEU A 277 -7.46 16.40 1.11
C LEU A 277 -8.88 15.80 1.26
N LEU A 278 -9.89 16.66 1.34
CA LEU A 278 -11.31 16.26 1.38
C LEU A 278 -11.88 15.90 0.00
N GLY A 279 -11.11 16.09 -1.08
CA GLY A 279 -11.57 15.89 -2.46
C GLY A 279 -12.53 16.97 -2.93
N GLN A 280 -12.49 18.15 -2.34
CA GLN A 280 -13.34 19.31 -2.69
C GLN A 280 -12.54 20.38 -3.42
N ALA A 281 -13.21 21.14 -4.29
CA ALA A 281 -12.60 22.31 -4.90
C ALA A 281 -12.39 23.39 -3.83
N PRO A 282 -11.19 23.99 -3.72
CA PRO A 282 -10.93 25.03 -2.71
C PRO A 282 -11.93 26.19 -2.71
N ALA A 283 -12.44 26.58 -3.90
CA ALA A 283 -13.42 27.66 -4.03
C ALA A 283 -14.79 27.35 -3.39
N SER A 284 -15.10 26.09 -3.12
CA SER A 284 -16.37 25.65 -2.52
C SER A 284 -16.25 25.26 -1.05
N PHE A 285 -15.04 25.33 -0.49
CA PHE A 285 -14.77 24.94 0.89
C PHE A 285 -14.43 26.17 1.73
N SER A 286 -15.01 26.24 2.91
CA SER A 286 -14.66 27.25 3.92
C SER A 286 -14.82 26.65 5.31
N LEU A 287 -13.86 26.92 6.16
CA LEU A 287 -13.88 26.49 7.56
C LEU A 287 -13.91 27.74 8.48
N PRO A 288 -14.92 27.88 9.34
CA PRO A 288 -14.99 29.01 10.28
C PRO A 288 -13.77 29.02 11.21
N ALA A 289 -13.20 30.20 11.42
CA ALA A 289 -12.11 30.39 12.38
C ALA A 289 -12.65 30.28 13.80
N THR A 290 -11.98 29.51 14.66
CA THR A 290 -12.34 29.39 16.08
C THR A 290 -11.38 30.09 17.01
N GLY A 291 -10.13 30.33 16.57
CA GLY A 291 -9.08 30.98 17.38
C GLY A 291 -8.61 30.14 18.59
N THR A 292 -9.12 28.92 18.75
CA THR A 292 -8.73 28.03 19.87
C THR A 292 -7.98 26.82 19.35
N LEU A 293 -6.93 26.44 20.05
CA LEU A 293 -6.17 25.23 19.81
C LEU A 293 -6.74 24.07 20.66
N PRO A 294 -7.01 22.90 20.05
CA PRO A 294 -7.36 21.70 20.79
C PRO A 294 -6.21 21.31 21.73
N GLN A 295 -6.56 20.76 22.90
CA GLN A 295 -5.56 20.23 23.83
C GLN A 295 -4.97 18.93 23.28
N PRO A 296 -3.63 18.74 23.36
CA PRO A 296 -3.02 17.48 22.96
C PRO A 296 -3.48 16.34 23.87
N PRO A 297 -3.83 15.16 23.31
CA PRO A 297 -4.22 14.02 24.11
C PRO A 297 -3.00 13.44 24.83
N VAL A 298 -3.25 12.75 25.94
CA VAL A 298 -2.23 11.96 26.61
C VAL A 298 -1.90 10.75 25.73
N VAL A 299 -0.66 10.65 25.28
CA VAL A 299 -0.19 9.53 24.46
C VAL A 299 0.04 8.33 25.37
N PRO A 300 -0.68 7.19 25.18
CA PRO A 300 -0.44 5.98 25.97
C PRO A 300 0.94 5.41 25.64
N ALA A 301 1.70 5.04 26.67
CA ALA A 301 2.99 4.38 26.49
C ALA A 301 2.78 2.96 25.93
N GLN A 302 3.12 2.74 24.65
CA GLN A 302 3.04 1.44 23.99
C GLN A 302 4.42 1.01 23.49
N LEU A 303 4.60 -0.31 23.29
CA LEU A 303 5.88 -0.91 22.96
C LEU A 303 6.21 -0.90 21.48
N PRO A 304 7.52 -0.94 21.14
CA PRO A 304 8.03 -0.90 19.77
C PRO A 304 7.49 -1.99 18.87
N SER A 305 7.49 -3.24 19.34
CA SER A 305 7.13 -4.41 18.52
C SER A 305 5.65 -4.43 18.14
N GLN A 306 4.75 -4.01 19.04
CA GLN A 306 3.31 -3.95 18.77
C GLN A 306 2.95 -2.90 17.72
N LEU A 307 3.64 -1.76 17.73
CA LEU A 307 3.43 -0.72 16.72
C LEU A 307 3.87 -1.19 15.34
N LEU A 308 4.97 -1.93 15.24
CA LEU A 308 5.46 -2.49 13.98
C LEU A 308 4.51 -3.54 13.40
N GLU A 309 3.91 -4.39 14.24
CA GLU A 309 2.93 -5.39 13.78
C GLU A 309 1.61 -4.76 13.29
N ARG A 310 1.29 -3.55 13.74
CA ARG A 310 0.07 -2.82 13.37
C ARG A 310 0.22 -1.93 12.14
N ARG A 311 1.43 -1.62 11.71
CA ARG A 311 1.66 -0.73 10.57
C ARG A 311 1.34 -1.43 9.26
N PRO A 312 0.36 -0.92 8.50
CA PRO A 312 -0.06 -1.56 7.26
C PRO A 312 1.01 -1.49 6.16
N ASP A 313 1.89 -0.50 6.15
CA ASP A 313 3.02 -0.41 5.22
C ASP A 313 4.04 -1.54 5.40
N ILE A 314 4.30 -1.95 6.66
CA ILE A 314 5.15 -3.10 6.98
C ILE A 314 4.47 -4.40 6.53
N ALA A 315 3.18 -4.55 6.79
CA ALA A 315 2.41 -5.71 6.35
C ALA A 315 2.41 -5.82 4.81
N ALA A 316 2.19 -4.72 4.09
CA ALA A 316 2.28 -4.68 2.63
C ALA A 316 3.65 -5.11 2.11
N ALA A 317 4.73 -4.61 2.72
CA ALA A 317 6.10 -4.98 2.35
C ALA A 317 6.37 -6.47 2.58
N GLU A 318 5.89 -7.05 3.69
CA GLU A 318 6.00 -8.49 3.98
C GLU A 318 5.24 -9.33 2.95
N ARG A 319 4.01 -8.95 2.58
CA ARG A 319 3.25 -9.66 1.55
C ARG A 319 3.94 -9.62 0.19
N ARG A 320 4.66 -8.55 -0.14
CA ARG A 320 5.49 -8.48 -1.36
C ARG A 320 6.66 -9.45 -1.34
N VAL A 321 7.29 -9.69 -0.18
CA VAL A 321 8.30 -10.74 -0.05
C VAL A 321 7.70 -12.12 -0.30
N ALA A 322 6.52 -12.39 0.26
CA ALA A 322 5.81 -13.65 0.03
C ALA A 322 5.46 -13.85 -1.46
N ALA A 323 5.02 -12.79 -2.14
CA ALA A 323 4.76 -12.84 -3.57
C ALA A 323 6.02 -13.15 -4.39
N ALA A 324 7.14 -12.48 -4.09
CA ALA A 324 8.42 -12.72 -4.76
C ALA A 324 8.97 -14.13 -4.48
N ASN A 325 8.79 -14.66 -3.26
CA ASN A 325 9.15 -16.03 -2.93
C ASN A 325 8.36 -17.06 -3.76
N ALA A 326 7.05 -16.85 -3.94
CA ALA A 326 6.23 -17.71 -4.78
C ALA A 326 6.70 -17.69 -6.25
N GLN A 327 7.18 -16.54 -6.77
CA GLN A 327 7.73 -16.44 -8.11
C GLN A 327 9.01 -17.26 -8.32
N ILE A 328 9.82 -17.51 -7.28
CA ILE A 328 10.95 -18.44 -7.38
C ILE A 328 10.46 -19.84 -7.71
N GLY A 329 9.40 -20.30 -7.04
CA GLY A 329 8.79 -21.60 -7.35
C GLY A 329 8.23 -21.70 -8.77
N VAL A 330 7.60 -20.62 -9.25
CA VAL A 330 7.12 -20.52 -10.65
C VAL A 330 8.27 -20.64 -11.65
N ALA A 331 9.39 -19.93 -11.40
CA ALA A 331 10.57 -20.01 -12.26
C ALA A 331 11.24 -21.39 -12.22
N GLN A 332 11.32 -22.03 -11.06
CA GLN A 332 11.83 -23.40 -10.91
C GLN A 332 10.96 -24.44 -11.62
N ALA A 333 9.63 -24.26 -11.60
CA ALA A 333 8.70 -25.15 -12.29
C ALA A 333 8.93 -25.21 -13.81
N ALA A 334 9.53 -24.17 -14.41
CA ALA A 334 9.90 -24.15 -15.83
C ALA A 334 10.97 -25.17 -16.24
N PHE A 335 11.68 -25.77 -15.29
CA PHE A 335 12.62 -26.87 -15.58
C PHE A 335 11.92 -28.22 -15.81
N PHE A 336 10.65 -28.33 -15.48
CA PHE A 336 9.88 -29.54 -15.64
C PHE A 336 9.02 -29.53 -16.89
N PRO A 337 8.63 -30.71 -17.42
CA PRO A 337 7.81 -30.80 -18.61
C PRO A 337 6.40 -30.24 -18.38
N ALA A 338 5.91 -29.39 -19.26
CA ALA A 338 4.52 -28.94 -19.25
C ALA A 338 3.60 -30.02 -19.86
N LEU A 339 2.55 -30.40 -19.17
CA LEU A 339 1.53 -31.33 -19.63
C LEU A 339 0.25 -30.56 -20.00
N THR A 340 -0.08 -30.56 -21.30
CA THR A 340 -1.28 -29.91 -21.81
C THR A 340 -2.22 -30.96 -22.39
N LEU A 341 -3.49 -30.97 -22.00
CA LEU A 341 -4.55 -31.73 -22.64
C LEU A 341 -5.23 -30.85 -23.67
N SER A 342 -5.15 -31.25 -24.94
CA SER A 342 -5.74 -30.50 -26.06
C SER A 342 -6.84 -31.35 -26.73
N GLY A 343 -7.95 -30.70 -27.06
CA GLY A 343 -9.05 -31.29 -27.79
C GLY A 343 -9.54 -30.37 -28.89
N THR A 344 -9.83 -30.93 -30.06
CA THR A 344 -10.46 -30.20 -31.16
C THR A 344 -11.60 -31.01 -31.73
N ALA A 345 -12.70 -30.36 -32.08
CA ALA A 345 -13.82 -30.98 -32.78
C ALA A 345 -14.47 -29.95 -33.71
N GLY A 346 -14.94 -30.41 -34.87
CA GLY A 346 -15.54 -29.47 -35.80
C GLY A 346 -15.84 -30.10 -37.17
N TYR A 347 -16.11 -29.22 -38.11
CA TYR A 347 -16.37 -29.57 -39.51
C TYR A 347 -15.35 -28.90 -40.42
N ARG A 348 -14.88 -29.67 -41.40
CA ARG A 348 -13.94 -29.15 -42.43
C ARG A 348 -14.33 -29.72 -43.79
N GLY A 349 -14.50 -28.85 -44.79
CA GLY A 349 -14.88 -29.25 -46.16
C GLY A 349 -14.41 -28.30 -47.22
N SER A 350 -14.47 -28.70 -48.46
CA SER A 350 -14.14 -27.90 -49.64
C SER A 350 -15.28 -27.00 -50.12
N GLU A 351 -16.50 -27.29 -49.68
CA GLU A 351 -17.74 -26.60 -50.07
C GLU A 351 -18.53 -26.19 -48.84
N LEU A 352 -19.03 -24.96 -48.79
CA LEU A 352 -19.80 -24.46 -47.71
C LEU A 352 -21.19 -25.15 -47.57
N SER A 353 -21.79 -25.52 -48.69
CA SER A 353 -23.09 -26.20 -48.78
C SER A 353 -23.12 -27.55 -48.09
N ASN A 354 -21.98 -28.24 -48.05
CA ASN A 354 -21.85 -29.58 -47.47
C ASN A 354 -21.06 -29.62 -46.15
N LEU A 355 -20.71 -28.47 -45.62
CA LEU A 355 -19.80 -28.37 -44.48
C LEU A 355 -20.26 -29.21 -43.30
N PHE A 356 -21.54 -29.18 -42.94
CA PHE A 356 -22.11 -29.86 -41.77
C PHE A 356 -22.49 -31.32 -42.00
N ASN A 357 -22.11 -31.90 -43.11
CA ASN A 357 -22.34 -33.33 -43.38
C ASN A 357 -21.41 -34.21 -42.53
N ALA A 358 -21.88 -35.39 -42.15
CA ALA A 358 -21.14 -36.31 -41.28
C ALA A 358 -19.71 -36.65 -41.75
N PRO A 359 -19.39 -36.80 -43.07
CA PRO A 359 -18.04 -37.04 -43.52
C PRO A 359 -17.05 -35.91 -43.24
N ASN A 360 -17.54 -34.69 -43.00
CA ASN A 360 -16.74 -33.50 -42.76
C ASN A 360 -16.49 -33.28 -41.24
N LEU A 361 -17.08 -34.07 -40.38
CA LEU A 361 -16.84 -34.04 -38.93
C LEU A 361 -15.44 -34.58 -38.62
N PHE A 362 -14.70 -33.83 -37.85
CA PHE A 362 -13.41 -34.25 -37.30
C PHE A 362 -13.36 -34.03 -35.82
N TRP A 363 -12.59 -34.83 -35.11
CA TRP A 363 -12.23 -34.56 -33.72
C TRP A 363 -10.87 -35.16 -33.40
N SER A 364 -10.19 -34.55 -32.42
CA SER A 364 -8.99 -35.11 -31.82
C SER A 364 -8.96 -34.75 -30.33
N LEU A 365 -8.42 -35.62 -29.51
CA LEU A 365 -8.18 -35.41 -28.09
C LEU A 365 -6.88 -36.12 -27.74
N GLY A 366 -5.96 -35.40 -27.08
CA GLY A 366 -4.71 -35.99 -26.69
C GLY A 366 -3.92 -35.15 -25.70
N PRO A 367 -3.15 -35.81 -24.81
CA PRO A 367 -2.15 -35.12 -23.99
C PRO A 367 -0.91 -34.79 -24.82
N GLN A 368 -0.33 -33.65 -24.54
CA GLN A 368 0.96 -33.19 -25.08
C GLN A 368 1.92 -32.90 -23.95
N LEU A 369 3.09 -33.51 -23.95
CA LEU A 369 4.16 -33.23 -23.01
C LEU A 369 5.28 -32.44 -23.74
N ALA A 370 5.63 -31.26 -23.24
CA ALA A 370 6.66 -30.41 -23.82
C ALA A 370 7.76 -30.10 -22.80
N LEU A 371 9.01 -30.32 -23.16
CA LEU A 371 10.18 -30.00 -22.35
C LEU A 371 11.27 -29.40 -23.23
N SER A 372 11.78 -28.22 -22.85
CA SER A 372 12.97 -27.65 -23.48
C SER A 372 14.22 -28.30 -22.91
N LEU A 373 14.97 -29.03 -23.74
CA LEU A 373 16.22 -29.70 -23.30
C LEU A 373 17.40 -28.74 -23.25
N PHE A 374 17.45 -27.77 -24.16
CA PHE A 374 18.49 -26.75 -24.24
C PHE A 374 17.89 -25.39 -24.55
N ASP A 375 18.23 -24.36 -23.78
CA ASP A 375 17.71 -23.00 -23.91
C ASP A 375 18.81 -21.92 -23.74
N GLY A 376 20.11 -22.32 -23.82
CA GLY A 376 21.21 -21.39 -23.64
C GLY A 376 21.34 -20.79 -22.24
N GLY A 377 20.69 -21.39 -21.22
CA GLY A 377 20.73 -20.91 -19.83
C GLY A 377 19.58 -19.97 -19.42
N ALA A 378 18.58 -19.77 -20.29
CA ALA A 378 17.48 -18.84 -20.04
C ALA A 378 16.70 -19.15 -18.75
N ARG A 379 16.39 -20.43 -18.46
CA ARG A 379 15.69 -20.84 -17.25
C ARG A 379 16.53 -20.62 -15.99
N THR A 380 17.84 -20.89 -16.05
CA THR A 380 18.76 -20.62 -14.94
C THR A 380 18.78 -19.11 -14.64
N ALA A 381 18.92 -18.27 -15.65
CA ALA A 381 18.87 -16.83 -15.50
C ALA A 381 17.53 -16.33 -14.97
N ALA A 382 16.41 -16.96 -15.35
CA ALA A 382 15.07 -16.62 -14.82
C ALA A 382 14.94 -16.94 -13.33
N VAL A 383 15.48 -18.09 -12.86
CA VAL A 383 15.52 -18.43 -11.43
C VAL A 383 16.42 -17.46 -10.65
N GLU A 384 17.60 -17.12 -11.16
CA GLU A 384 18.47 -16.14 -10.51
C GLU A 384 17.82 -14.75 -10.45
N SER A 385 17.12 -14.34 -11.50
CA SER A 385 16.32 -13.09 -11.50
C SER A 385 15.22 -13.11 -10.44
N ALA A 386 14.50 -14.23 -10.30
CA ALA A 386 13.46 -14.37 -9.28
C ALA A 386 14.04 -14.36 -7.85
N ARG A 387 15.21 -14.96 -7.64
CA ARG A 387 15.93 -14.90 -6.33
C ARG A 387 16.36 -13.48 -6.00
N ALA A 388 16.97 -12.79 -6.96
CA ALA A 388 17.37 -11.39 -6.77
C ALA A 388 16.16 -10.48 -6.50
N ALA A 389 15.01 -10.71 -7.15
CA ALA A 389 13.78 -10.00 -6.86
C ALA A 389 13.25 -10.24 -5.43
N ASN A 390 13.37 -11.49 -4.93
CA ASN A 390 13.03 -11.81 -3.55
C ASN A 390 13.97 -11.14 -2.54
N GLU A 391 15.27 -11.12 -2.81
CA GLU A 391 16.26 -10.41 -1.98
C GLU A 391 15.99 -8.90 -1.96
N GLN A 392 15.64 -8.31 -3.09
CA GLN A 392 15.23 -6.91 -3.19
C GLN A 392 13.97 -6.62 -2.35
N ALA A 393 12.97 -7.48 -2.41
CA ALA A 393 11.76 -7.35 -1.61
C ALA A 393 12.08 -7.48 -0.11
N ALA A 394 12.94 -8.41 0.29
CA ALA A 394 13.39 -8.59 1.67
C ALA A 394 14.18 -7.38 2.19
N ALA A 395 15.06 -6.80 1.36
CA ALA A 395 15.78 -5.58 1.72
C ALA A 395 14.82 -4.38 1.88
N THR A 396 13.83 -4.26 0.99
CA THR A 396 12.78 -3.23 1.09
C THR A 396 11.96 -3.40 2.37
N TYR A 397 11.56 -4.61 2.71
CA TYR A 397 10.86 -4.90 3.97
C TYR A 397 11.70 -4.46 5.19
N ARG A 398 12.98 -4.84 5.26
CA ARG A 398 13.87 -4.42 6.35
C ARG A 398 14.01 -2.91 6.43
N GLN A 399 14.16 -2.24 5.30
CA GLN A 399 14.23 -0.77 5.26
C GLN A 399 12.94 -0.13 5.77
N THR A 400 11.78 -0.65 5.39
CA THR A 400 10.47 -0.16 5.88
C THR A 400 10.38 -0.29 7.41
N VAL A 401 10.83 -1.41 7.98
CA VAL A 401 10.87 -1.61 9.43
C VAL A 401 11.81 -0.58 10.10
N LEU A 402 13.01 -0.37 9.55
CA LEU A 402 13.97 0.60 10.10
C LEU A 402 13.43 2.03 10.05
N THR A 403 12.81 2.41 8.94
CA THR A 403 12.17 3.73 8.79
C THR A 403 11.03 3.90 9.80
N ALA A 404 10.23 2.87 10.01
CA ALA A 404 9.16 2.90 10.99
C ALA A 404 9.68 3.08 12.43
N LEU A 405 10.76 2.41 12.79
CA LEU A 405 11.42 2.58 14.11
C LEU A 405 11.98 3.99 14.26
N GLN A 406 12.64 4.51 13.22
CA GLN A 406 13.15 5.87 13.22
C GLN A 406 12.02 6.90 13.41
N GLU A 407 10.92 6.79 12.67
CA GLU A 407 9.78 7.72 12.79
C GLU A 407 9.20 7.74 14.21
N VAL A 408 9.12 6.59 14.88
CA VAL A 408 8.63 6.54 16.26
C VAL A 408 9.62 7.23 17.21
N GLU A 409 10.93 6.94 17.12
CA GLU A 409 11.96 7.58 17.96
C GLU A 409 11.99 9.10 17.75
N ASP A 410 11.92 9.57 16.50
CA ASP A 410 11.91 10.98 16.16
C ASP A 410 10.67 11.68 16.78
N ASN A 411 9.48 11.07 16.68
CA ASN A 411 8.26 11.63 17.25
C ASN A 411 8.25 11.61 18.78
N LEU A 412 8.79 10.58 19.42
CA LEU A 412 8.93 10.53 20.88
C LEU A 412 9.90 11.61 21.39
N THR A 413 11.02 11.79 20.68
CA THR A 413 12.00 12.84 20.98
C THR A 413 11.35 14.23 20.83
N ALA A 414 10.64 14.46 19.72
CA ALA A 414 9.93 15.70 19.47
C ALA A 414 8.87 16.00 20.55
N ALA A 415 8.07 15.00 20.93
CA ALA A 415 7.05 15.16 21.96
C ALA A 415 7.65 15.56 23.32
N THR A 416 8.79 14.96 23.69
CA THR A 416 9.49 15.27 24.94
C THR A 416 10.07 16.69 24.89
N ALA A 417 10.72 17.08 23.78
CA ALA A 417 11.29 18.40 23.61
C ALA A 417 10.21 19.50 23.63
N LEU A 418 9.11 19.30 22.88
CA LEU A 418 7.99 20.24 22.83
C LEU A 418 7.32 20.45 24.20
N ALA A 419 7.22 19.42 25.04
CA ALA A 419 6.71 19.57 26.39
C ALA A 419 7.60 20.46 27.27
N GLN A 420 8.93 20.32 27.15
CA GLN A 420 9.89 21.18 27.84
C GLN A 420 9.87 22.60 27.28
N GLU A 421 9.82 22.76 25.97
CA GLU A 421 9.71 24.07 25.31
C GLU A 421 8.46 24.81 25.74
N GLN A 422 7.31 24.14 25.85
CA GLN A 422 6.06 24.75 26.33
C GLN A 422 6.23 25.34 27.73
N GLN A 423 6.88 24.60 28.65
CA GLN A 423 7.14 25.10 30.00
C GLN A 423 8.04 26.36 29.96
N LEU A 424 9.18 26.29 29.27
CA LEU A 424 10.13 27.41 29.15
C LEU A 424 9.51 28.64 28.50
N GLN A 425 8.70 28.45 27.45
CA GLN A 425 7.97 29.53 26.79
C GLN A 425 6.94 30.19 27.72
N THR A 426 6.27 29.41 28.56
CA THR A 426 5.33 29.94 29.56
C THR A 426 6.05 30.81 30.59
N GLU A 427 7.22 30.39 31.05
CA GLU A 427 8.07 31.17 31.98
C GLU A 427 8.62 32.44 31.32
N ALA A 428 9.06 32.31 30.05
CA ALA A 428 9.55 33.47 29.26
C ALA A 428 8.45 34.51 29.02
N LEU A 429 7.22 34.06 28.67
CA LEU A 429 6.06 34.92 28.49
C LEU A 429 5.75 35.71 29.78
N ALA A 430 5.72 35.02 30.93
CA ALA A 430 5.48 35.66 32.21
C ALA A 430 6.57 36.72 32.57
N ALA A 431 7.84 36.47 32.21
CA ALA A 431 8.92 37.43 32.39
C ALA A 431 8.79 38.63 31.43
N ALA A 432 8.47 38.40 30.16
CA ALA A 432 8.25 39.43 29.16
C ALA A 432 7.06 40.35 29.52
N GLN A 433 5.98 39.80 30.02
CA GLN A 433 4.81 40.57 30.47
C GLN A 433 5.16 41.49 31.64
N ARG A 434 5.93 41.03 32.62
CA ARG A 434 6.42 41.89 33.73
C ARG A 434 7.32 42.98 33.22
N ALA A 435 8.25 42.70 32.30
CA ALA A 435 9.13 43.69 31.71
C ALA A 435 8.35 44.78 30.97
N LEU A 436 7.37 44.36 30.14
CA LEU A 436 6.51 45.28 29.37
C LEU A 436 5.72 46.21 30.31
N GLU A 437 5.17 45.71 31.41
CA GLU A 437 4.47 46.54 32.40
C GLU A 437 5.36 47.61 33.00
N VAL A 438 6.56 47.24 33.47
CA VAL A 438 7.52 48.17 34.07
C VAL A 438 7.95 49.21 33.06
N VAL A 439 8.41 48.83 31.87
CA VAL A 439 8.92 49.72 30.83
C VAL A 439 7.83 50.65 30.28
N SER A 440 6.58 50.13 30.13
CA SER A 440 5.44 50.95 29.72
C SER A 440 5.10 52.05 30.74
N ASN A 441 5.19 51.73 32.03
CA ASN A 441 4.99 52.73 33.11
C ASN A 441 6.12 53.79 33.11
N GLN A 442 7.38 53.38 32.93
CA GLN A 442 8.52 54.29 32.81
C GLN A 442 8.42 55.21 31.57
N TYR A 443 7.97 54.65 30.43
CA TYR A 443 7.73 55.43 29.22
C TYR A 443 6.62 56.48 29.42
N ARG A 444 5.51 56.09 30.05
CA ARG A 444 4.42 57.03 30.39
C ARG A 444 4.90 58.14 31.30
N ALA A 445 5.79 57.83 32.27
CA ALA A 445 6.41 58.81 33.16
C ALA A 445 7.50 59.67 32.49
N GLY A 446 7.87 59.37 31.24
CA GLY A 446 8.90 60.13 30.51
C GLY A 446 10.33 59.80 30.92
N THR A 447 10.58 58.75 31.68
CA THR A 447 11.92 58.38 32.18
C THR A 447 12.74 57.53 31.21
N VAL A 448 12.07 56.87 30.21
CA VAL A 448 12.71 56.09 29.16
C VAL A 448 12.15 56.44 27.79
N GLY A 449 12.96 56.24 26.74
CA GLY A 449 12.56 56.46 25.35
C GLY A 449 11.69 55.30 24.80
N TYR A 450 11.05 55.54 23.67
CA TYR A 450 10.16 54.56 23.02
C TYR A 450 10.88 53.24 22.67
N LEU A 451 12.16 53.32 22.31
CA LEU A 451 12.97 52.12 21.99
C LEU A 451 13.03 51.06 23.11
N ASN A 452 12.78 51.48 24.36
CA ASN A 452 12.77 50.53 25.48
C ASN A 452 11.42 49.79 25.62
N VAL A 453 10.38 50.27 24.95
CA VAL A 453 9.03 49.65 24.99
C VAL A 453 8.83 48.57 23.91
N ILE A 454 9.62 48.70 22.83
CA ILE A 454 9.66 47.76 21.72
C ILE A 454 10.49 46.53 22.11
#